data_274d0ca9477f78c8dc1afe22f2f563f2
#
_entry.id   274d0ca9477f78c8dc1afe22f2f563f2
#
_cell.length_a   1.000
_cell.length_b   1.000
_cell.length_c   1.000
_cell.angle_alpha   90.00
_cell.angle_beta   90.00
_cell.angle_gamma   90.00
#
_symmetry.space_group_name_H-M   'P 1'
#
loop_
_entity.id
_entity.type
_entity.pdbx_description
1 polymer ?
#
loop_
_entity_poly.entity_id
_entity_poly.type
_entity_poly.pdbx_seq_one_letter_code
_entity_poly.pdbx_strand_id
1 'polypeptide(L)'
;MKANAQLNTEMYAYCQSQMRNGKIKFLIPDNMAKDKLMQQAQGKKMSPEKRAEYLLPYVQTNILKDQMLNMIEESEGANIILKPSNKKIKHDKFSALIYGLYYCKLEEDKGKKRSNRNISDFMMFTKAKR
;
A
#
# COMPACT_ATOMS: atom_id res chain seq x y z
N MET A 1 -11.04 -3.93 14.08
CA MET A 1 -12.21 -4.12 13.19
C MET A 1 -12.00 -5.40 12.38
N LYS A 2 -12.85 -6.37 12.57
CA LYS A 2 -12.81 -7.56 11.70
C LYS A 2 -13.48 -7.19 10.37
N ALA A 3 -12.71 -7.20 9.30
CA ALA A 3 -13.27 -7.04 7.98
C ALA A 3 -14.10 -8.29 7.60
N ASN A 4 -15.32 -8.07 7.15
CA ASN A 4 -16.14 -9.14 6.58
C ASN A 4 -15.66 -9.48 5.15
N ALA A 5 -16.19 -10.56 4.57
CA ALA A 5 -15.80 -11.03 3.24
C ALA A 5 -15.99 -9.96 2.13
N GLN A 6 -17.07 -9.20 2.21
CA GLN A 6 -17.36 -8.11 1.27
C GLN A 6 -16.33 -6.99 1.39
N LEU A 7 -16.02 -6.55 2.61
CA LEU A 7 -15.03 -5.50 2.85
C LEU A 7 -13.64 -5.94 2.40
N ASN A 8 -13.25 -7.18 2.66
CA ASN A 8 -11.99 -7.74 2.17
C ASN A 8 -11.91 -7.71 0.64
N THR A 9 -13.00 -8.06 -0.04
CA THR A 9 -13.10 -8.01 -1.51
C THR A 9 -12.91 -6.58 -2.02
N GLU A 10 -13.57 -5.60 -1.41
CA GLU A 10 -13.44 -4.18 -1.76
C GLU A 10 -12.01 -3.66 -1.55
N MET A 11 -11.41 -3.99 -0.42
CA MET A 11 -10.03 -3.59 -0.10
C MET A 11 -9.03 -4.19 -1.09
N TYR A 12 -9.19 -5.45 -1.43
CA TYR A 12 -8.34 -6.11 -2.40
C TYR A 12 -8.51 -5.52 -3.81
N ALA A 13 -9.74 -5.32 -4.26
CA ALA A 13 -10.02 -4.72 -5.55
C ALA A 13 -9.43 -3.31 -5.66
N TYR A 14 -9.49 -2.54 -4.61
CA TYR A 14 -8.87 -1.21 -4.55
C TYR A 14 -7.34 -1.30 -4.65
N CYS A 15 -6.71 -2.18 -3.90
CA CYS A 15 -5.27 -2.41 -3.97
C CYS A 15 -4.83 -2.80 -5.39
N GLN A 16 -5.53 -3.74 -6.00
CA GLN A 16 -5.27 -4.20 -7.37
C GLN A 16 -5.41 -3.07 -8.39
N SER A 17 -6.43 -2.24 -8.24
CA SER A 17 -6.66 -1.07 -9.10
C SER A 17 -5.51 -0.05 -8.97
N GLN A 18 -5.07 0.24 -7.75
CA GLN A 18 -3.95 1.16 -7.51
C GLN A 18 -2.63 0.64 -8.11
N MET A 19 -2.41 -0.67 -8.04
CA MET A 19 -1.23 -1.30 -8.66
C MET A 19 -1.28 -1.21 -10.19
N ARG A 20 -2.42 -1.52 -10.80
CA ARG A 20 -2.62 -1.43 -12.26
C ARG A 20 -2.44 0.00 -12.78
N ASN A 21 -2.86 0.99 -12.00
CA ASN A 21 -2.73 2.41 -12.37
C ASN A 21 -1.34 3.00 -12.05
N GLY A 22 -0.40 2.18 -11.58
CA GLY A 22 0.96 2.61 -11.25
C GLY A 22 1.04 3.58 -10.06
N LYS A 23 0.03 3.58 -9.20
CA LYS A 23 -0.05 4.47 -8.03
C LYS A 23 0.75 3.97 -6.83
N ILE A 24 1.10 2.69 -6.81
CA ILE A 24 1.92 2.10 -5.77
C ILE A 24 3.33 1.93 -6.31
N LYS A 25 4.29 2.55 -5.62
CA LYS A 25 5.71 2.45 -5.95
C LYS A 25 6.42 1.68 -4.84
N PHE A 26 7.09 0.62 -5.22
CA PHE A 26 7.92 -0.15 -4.30
C PHE A 26 9.37 0.30 -4.36
N LEU A 27 10.09 0.09 -3.26
CA LEU A 27 11.53 0.29 -3.25
C LEU A 27 12.21 -0.72 -4.19
N ILE A 28 13.37 -0.34 -4.69
CA ILE A 28 14.23 -1.23 -5.49
C ILE A 28 14.66 -2.45 -4.65
N PRO A 29 15.07 -3.57 -5.28
CA PRO A 29 15.58 -4.72 -4.55
C PRO A 29 16.77 -4.36 -3.65
N ASP A 30 16.92 -5.08 -2.55
CA ASP A 30 17.95 -4.83 -1.54
C ASP A 30 19.37 -4.95 -2.10
N ASN A 31 19.62 -5.90 -3.02
CA ASN A 31 20.91 -6.05 -3.68
C ASN A 31 21.28 -4.80 -4.50
N MET A 32 20.34 -4.24 -5.25
CA MET A 32 20.56 -3.00 -6.00
C MET A 32 20.79 -1.80 -5.08
N ALA A 33 20.02 -1.72 -3.98
CA ALA A 33 20.21 -0.69 -2.97
C ALA A 33 21.58 -0.77 -2.31
N LYS A 34 22.05 -1.97 -2.00
CA LYS A 34 23.37 -2.23 -1.46
C LYS A 34 24.48 -1.78 -2.44
N ASP A 35 24.36 -2.12 -3.71
CA ASP A 35 25.33 -1.72 -4.74
C ASP A 35 25.40 -0.19 -4.86
N LYS A 36 24.26 0.48 -4.89
CA LYS A 36 24.19 1.95 -4.91
C LYS A 36 24.82 2.58 -3.66
N LEU A 37 24.56 2.02 -2.50
CA LEU A 37 25.13 2.48 -1.24
C LEU A 37 26.67 2.32 -1.24
N MET A 38 27.18 1.20 -1.70
CA MET A 38 28.62 0.92 -1.77
C MET A 38 29.37 1.74 -2.81
N GLN A 39 28.68 2.33 -3.78
CA GLN A 39 29.26 3.29 -4.74
C GLN A 39 29.47 4.67 -4.10
N GLN A 40 28.77 4.98 -3.03
CA GLN A 40 28.89 6.25 -2.32
C GLN A 40 30.00 6.17 -1.26
N ALA A 41 30.79 7.24 -1.13
CA ALA A 41 31.86 7.32 -0.14
C ALA A 41 31.34 7.14 1.31
N GLN A 42 30.16 7.66 1.61
CA GLN A 42 29.53 7.51 2.92
C GLN A 42 29.15 6.06 3.21
N GLY A 43 28.64 5.34 2.21
CA GLY A 43 28.26 3.92 2.35
C GLY A 43 29.44 3.02 2.68
N LYS A 44 30.61 3.29 2.07
CA LYS A 44 31.84 2.55 2.35
C LYS A 44 32.36 2.75 3.78
N LYS A 45 32.09 3.91 4.38
CA LYS A 45 32.50 4.27 5.74
C LYS A 45 31.52 3.78 6.82
N MET A 46 30.33 3.34 6.44
CA MET A 46 29.33 2.83 7.38
C MET A 46 29.79 1.51 8.01
N SER A 47 29.49 1.34 9.31
CA SER A 47 29.65 0.04 9.95
C SER A 47 28.67 -0.99 9.35
N PRO A 48 28.93 -2.31 9.47
CA PRO A 48 28.01 -3.33 9.01
C PRO A 48 26.61 -3.20 9.59
N GLU A 49 26.49 -2.80 10.87
CA GLU A 49 25.20 -2.61 11.55
C GLU A 49 24.42 -1.45 10.94
N LYS A 50 25.04 -0.32 10.71
CA LYS A 50 24.39 0.84 10.05
C LYS A 50 23.99 0.55 8.62
N ARG A 51 24.78 -0.23 7.88
CA ARG A 51 24.39 -0.68 6.54
C ARG A 51 23.16 -1.57 6.59
N ALA A 52 23.11 -2.49 7.55
CA ALA A 52 21.94 -3.37 7.74
C ALA A 52 20.68 -2.55 8.08
N GLU A 53 20.76 -1.56 8.96
CA GLU A 53 19.67 -0.63 9.25
C GLU A 53 19.21 0.13 8.00
N TYR A 54 20.13 0.64 7.22
CA TYR A 54 19.83 1.37 5.99
C TYR A 54 19.10 0.49 4.96
N LEU A 55 19.49 -0.77 4.86
CA LEU A 55 18.94 -1.71 3.89
C LEU A 55 17.65 -2.38 4.36
N LEU A 56 17.30 -2.27 5.63
CA LEU A 56 16.13 -2.93 6.20
C LEU A 56 14.82 -2.63 5.47
N PRO A 57 14.48 -1.38 5.09
CA PRO A 57 13.26 -1.10 4.33
C PRO A 57 13.23 -1.82 2.97
N TYR A 58 14.36 -1.95 2.30
CA TYR A 58 14.47 -2.65 1.01
C TYR A 58 14.25 -4.14 1.17
N VAL A 59 14.82 -4.74 2.21
CA VAL A 59 14.61 -6.16 2.55
C VAL A 59 13.14 -6.42 2.90
N GLN A 60 12.52 -5.55 3.69
CA GLN A 60 11.11 -5.66 4.05
C GLN A 60 10.19 -5.54 2.82
N THR A 61 10.55 -4.68 1.87
CA THR A 61 9.82 -4.55 0.61
C THR A 61 9.93 -5.82 -0.25
N ASN A 62 11.10 -6.44 -0.30
CA ASN A 62 11.26 -7.72 -0.98
C ASN A 62 10.38 -8.82 -0.37
N ILE A 63 10.33 -8.90 0.95
CA ILE A 63 9.47 -9.85 1.67
C ILE A 63 7.99 -9.59 1.34
N LEU A 64 7.57 -8.33 1.30
CA LEU A 64 6.22 -7.96 0.90
C LEU A 64 5.88 -8.44 -0.52
N LYS A 65 6.77 -8.21 -1.47
CA LYS A 65 6.59 -8.67 -2.86
C LYS A 65 6.47 -10.19 -2.95
N ASP A 66 7.31 -10.91 -2.21
CA ASP A 66 7.24 -12.38 -2.14
C ASP A 66 5.91 -12.86 -1.53
N GLN A 67 5.43 -12.22 -0.49
CA GLN A 67 4.11 -12.52 0.07
C GLN A 67 2.99 -12.29 -0.95
N MET A 68 3.04 -11.19 -1.70
CA MET A 68 2.05 -10.89 -2.73
C MET A 68 2.03 -11.94 -3.85
N LEU A 69 3.20 -12.38 -4.31
CA LEU A 69 3.33 -13.39 -5.36
C LEU A 69 2.83 -14.78 -4.91
N ASN A 70 2.82 -15.04 -3.62
CA ASN A 70 2.38 -16.30 -3.05
C ASN A 70 0.91 -16.30 -2.58
N MET A 71 0.16 -15.25 -2.87
CA MET A 71 -1.27 -15.20 -2.57
C MET A 71 -2.08 -15.78 -3.73
N ILE A 72 -3.11 -16.54 -3.39
CA ILE A 72 -4.05 -17.14 -4.34
C ILE A 72 -5.43 -16.54 -4.14
N GLU A 73 -6.10 -16.25 -5.25
CA GLU A 73 -7.48 -15.81 -5.26
C GLU A 73 -8.43 -17.03 -5.30
N GLU A 74 -9.38 -17.05 -4.39
CA GLU A 74 -10.51 -17.99 -4.43
C GLU A 74 -11.82 -17.22 -4.48
N SER A 75 -12.74 -17.64 -5.33
CA SER A 75 -14.08 -17.07 -5.41
C SER A 75 -14.99 -17.76 -4.43
N GLU A 76 -15.69 -17.01 -3.61
CA GLU A 76 -16.75 -17.49 -2.72
C GLU A 76 -18.01 -16.68 -2.97
N GLY A 77 -18.85 -17.18 -3.88
CA GLY A 77 -20.00 -16.43 -4.39
C GLY A 77 -19.56 -15.17 -5.14
N ALA A 78 -20.03 -14.00 -4.72
CA ALA A 78 -19.64 -12.71 -5.27
C ALA A 78 -18.35 -12.14 -4.66
N ASN A 79 -17.80 -12.81 -3.65
CA ASN A 79 -16.63 -12.34 -2.91
C ASN A 79 -15.36 -13.05 -3.41
N ILE A 80 -14.24 -12.33 -3.28
CA ILE A 80 -12.91 -12.87 -3.54
C ILE A 80 -12.20 -13.01 -2.20
N ILE A 81 -11.68 -14.20 -1.94
CA ILE A 81 -10.88 -14.51 -0.76
C ILE A 81 -9.43 -14.70 -1.19
N LEU A 82 -8.53 -14.01 -0.51
CA LEU A 82 -7.10 -14.21 -0.68
C LEU A 82 -6.58 -15.16 0.37
N LYS A 83 -5.88 -16.19 -0.09
CA LYS A 83 -5.22 -17.16 0.77
C LYS A 83 -3.76 -17.32 0.36
N PRO A 84 -2.83 -17.56 1.32
CA PRO A 84 -1.49 -17.94 0.95
C PRO A 84 -1.51 -19.31 0.24
N SER A 85 -0.66 -19.47 -0.77
CA SER A 85 -0.52 -20.74 -1.51
C SER A 85 -0.12 -21.92 -0.64
N ASN A 86 0.54 -21.64 0.49
CA ASN A 86 0.95 -22.60 1.50
C ASN A 86 0.70 -22.00 2.90
N LYS A 87 0.18 -22.80 3.83
CA LYS A 87 -0.06 -22.39 5.22
C LYS A 87 1.20 -21.91 5.95
N LYS A 88 2.38 -22.30 5.48
CA LYS A 88 3.66 -21.86 6.05
C LYS A 88 4.07 -20.46 5.62
N ILE A 89 3.45 -19.90 4.58
CA ILE A 89 3.78 -18.57 4.05
C ILE A 89 3.02 -17.52 4.87
N LYS A 90 3.76 -16.59 5.43
CA LYS A 90 3.18 -15.44 6.12
C LYS A 90 2.61 -14.45 5.11
N HIS A 91 1.59 -13.70 5.52
CA HIS A 91 0.94 -12.68 4.70
C HIS A 91 0.66 -11.39 5.48
N ASP A 92 1.31 -11.22 6.63
CA ASP A 92 1.15 -10.08 7.52
C ASP A 92 1.47 -8.73 6.85
N LYS A 93 2.55 -8.65 6.07
CA LYS A 93 2.95 -7.44 5.36
C LYS A 93 1.99 -7.08 4.24
N PHE A 94 1.51 -8.08 3.51
CA PHE A 94 0.52 -7.87 2.47
C PHE A 94 -0.82 -7.41 3.04
N SER A 95 -1.26 -8.00 4.13
CA SER A 95 -2.46 -7.55 4.85
C SER A 95 -2.32 -6.12 5.34
N ALA A 96 -1.18 -5.76 5.90
CA ALA A 96 -0.90 -4.39 6.34
C ALA A 96 -0.95 -3.38 5.18
N LEU A 97 -0.43 -3.73 4.01
CA LEU A 97 -0.51 -2.91 2.81
C LEU A 97 -1.96 -2.67 2.38
N ILE A 98 -2.76 -3.72 2.32
CA ILE A 98 -4.18 -3.63 1.92
C ILE A 98 -4.96 -2.73 2.88
N TYR A 99 -4.83 -2.93 4.19
CA TYR A 99 -5.51 -2.11 5.19
C TYR A 99 -5.05 -0.65 5.14
N GLY A 100 -3.74 -0.42 5.00
CA GLY A 100 -3.18 0.92 4.91
C GLY A 100 -3.67 1.68 3.67
N LEU A 101 -3.70 1.04 2.52
CA LEU A 101 -4.22 1.64 1.28
C LEU A 101 -5.71 1.98 1.38
N TYR A 102 -6.50 1.10 1.96
CA TYR A 102 -7.92 1.34 2.14
C TYR A 102 -8.19 2.48 3.12
N TYR A 103 -7.42 2.56 4.19
CA TYR A 103 -7.48 3.70 5.11
C TYR A 103 -7.17 5.02 4.40
N CYS A 104 -6.13 5.07 3.58
CA CYS A 104 -5.80 6.25 2.77
C CYS A 104 -6.95 6.65 1.85
N LYS A 105 -7.59 5.66 1.20
CA LYS A 105 -8.78 5.90 0.38
C LYS A 105 -9.90 6.59 1.18
N LEU A 106 -10.20 6.07 2.37
CA LEU A 106 -11.24 6.65 3.22
C LEU A 106 -10.94 8.09 3.60
N GLU A 107 -9.68 8.40 3.89
CA GLU A 107 -9.26 9.77 4.22
C GLU A 107 -9.33 10.70 3.00
N GLU A 108 -8.93 10.25 1.83
CA GLU A 108 -9.08 11.00 0.58
C GLU A 108 -10.55 11.30 0.25
N ASP A 109 -11.43 10.32 0.42
CA ASP A 109 -12.86 10.49 0.16
C ASP A 109 -13.51 11.49 1.14
N LYS A 110 -13.07 11.51 2.40
CA LYS A 110 -13.48 12.54 3.37
C LYS A 110 -13.01 13.94 2.94
N GLY A 111 -11.78 14.05 2.49
CA GLY A 111 -11.21 15.29 1.98
C GLY A 111 -11.98 15.84 0.78
N LYS A 112 -12.30 14.99 -0.19
CA LYS A 112 -13.10 15.36 -1.37
C LYS A 112 -14.51 15.83 -0.99
N LYS A 113 -15.18 15.16 -0.05
CA LYS A 113 -16.50 15.56 0.44
C LYS A 113 -16.48 16.92 1.11
N ARG A 114 -15.44 17.22 1.90
CA ARG A 114 -15.26 18.54 2.53
C ARG A 114 -15.03 19.63 1.49
N SER A 115 -14.17 19.39 0.52
CA SER A 115 -13.89 20.34 -0.57
C SER A 115 -15.15 20.65 -1.38
N ASN A 116 -15.94 19.64 -1.75
CA ASN A 116 -17.17 19.82 -2.51
C ASN A 116 -18.23 20.61 -1.72
N ARG A 117 -18.33 20.40 -0.41
CA ARG A 117 -19.21 21.19 0.45
C ARG A 117 -18.83 22.68 0.44
N ASN A 118 -17.54 22.97 0.63
CA ASN A 118 -17.05 24.35 0.66
C ASN A 118 -17.34 25.08 -0.64
N ILE A 119 -17.17 24.43 -1.78
CA ILE A 119 -17.49 25.00 -3.10
C ILE A 119 -19.00 25.24 -3.24
N SER A 120 -19.81 24.27 -2.84
CA SER A 120 -21.27 24.37 -2.88
C SER A 120 -21.78 25.52 -2.00
N ASP A 121 -21.27 25.63 -0.78
CA ASP A 121 -21.62 26.70 0.16
C ASP A 121 -21.22 28.07 -0.40
N PHE A 122 -20.04 28.16 -1.00
CA PHE A 122 -19.58 29.40 -1.66
C PHE A 122 -20.47 29.78 -2.86
N MET A 123 -20.85 28.84 -3.69
CA MET A 123 -21.75 29.07 -4.83
C MET A 123 -23.15 29.49 -4.38
N MET A 124 -23.69 28.93 -3.31
CA MET A 124 -24.97 29.35 -2.71
C MET A 124 -24.89 30.76 -2.17
N PHE A 125 -23.79 31.12 -1.52
CA PHE A 125 -23.58 32.50 -1.00
C PHE A 125 -23.51 33.53 -2.13
N THR A 126 -22.87 33.19 -3.27
CA THR A 126 -22.79 34.07 -4.45
C THR A 126 -24.16 34.27 -5.11
N LYS A 127 -25.02 33.24 -5.13
CA LYS A 127 -26.41 33.36 -5.64
C LYS A 127 -27.32 34.19 -4.74
N ALA A 128 -27.12 34.15 -3.43
CA ALA A 128 -27.93 34.93 -2.49
C ALA A 128 -27.68 36.43 -2.54
N LYS A 129 -26.57 36.88 -3.13
CA LYS A 129 -26.21 38.29 -3.34
C LYS A 129 -26.80 38.93 -4.61
N ARG A 130 -27.42 38.13 -5.46
CA ARG A 130 -28.15 38.61 -6.64
C ARG A 130 -29.62 38.90 -6.27
#